data_83dbf4188731c2449ff6171ef5ad00bc
#
_entry.id   83dbf4188731c2449ff6171ef5ad00bc
#
_cell.length_a   1.000
_cell.length_b   1.000
_cell.length_c   1.000
_cell.angle_alpha   90.00
_cell.angle_beta   90.00
_cell.angle_gamma   90.00
#
_symmetry.space_group_name_H-M   'P 1'
#
loop_
_entity.id
_entity.type
_entity.pdbx_description
1 polymer ?
#
loop_
_entity_poly.entity_id
_entity_poly.type
_entity_poly.pdbx_seq_one_letter_code
_entity_poly.pdbx_strand_id
1 'polypeptide(L)'
;MNIEKVLKKMNLPDNAEITPFVNAEDGEAYQVWQINTDGKRYVLKKAKGYESQLYKTVLSDLERAVPRLVAMTDCEGETFILTEFVDGDDLRTADREKIRDTIDALIYLQDKFWDFPSDAGLSFETSLGSRISRGEYLCDSKIEEFYLEYLSLYKQLPRTLCHDDLLPFNVIAGENGAYLIDWEYGGILPYPTSIARLIAHCEEDENAFFYMRDEDKIFALDYYYVNLIKKKGISRQEYDRAVNLFLLYEYCEWIMLGNKYPTADMTRYKAYLEKVYKHIENM
;
A
#
# COMPACT_ATOMS: atom_id res chain seq x y z
N MET A 1 -14.32 -2.37 24.23
CA MET A 1 -14.44 -3.49 23.27
C MET A 1 -13.98 -4.77 23.95
N ASN A 2 -14.77 -5.84 23.87
CA ASN A 2 -14.42 -7.13 24.49
C ASN A 2 -13.94 -8.11 23.38
N ILE A 3 -12.62 -8.30 23.28
CA ILE A 3 -11.98 -9.18 22.29
C ILE A 3 -12.39 -10.64 22.46
N GLU A 4 -12.57 -11.11 23.70
CA GLU A 4 -13.01 -12.49 23.96
C GLU A 4 -14.36 -12.80 23.30
N LYS A 5 -15.28 -11.79 23.29
CA LYS A 5 -16.57 -11.91 22.60
C LYS A 5 -16.40 -12.04 21.08
N VAL A 6 -15.40 -11.37 20.49
CA VAL A 6 -15.06 -11.47 19.07
C VAL A 6 -14.51 -12.88 18.77
N LEU A 7 -13.55 -13.35 19.56
CA LEU A 7 -12.93 -14.67 19.39
C LEU A 7 -13.97 -15.80 19.52
N LYS A 8 -14.89 -15.69 20.49
CA LYS A 8 -15.99 -16.64 20.63
C LYS A 8 -16.91 -16.69 19.41
N LYS A 9 -17.22 -15.53 18.80
CA LYS A 9 -17.99 -15.48 17.55
C LYS A 9 -17.26 -16.11 16.37
N MET A 10 -15.91 -16.14 16.40
CA MET A 10 -15.07 -16.77 15.39
C MET A 10 -14.79 -18.25 15.70
N ASN A 11 -15.42 -18.84 16.73
CA ASN A 11 -15.23 -20.21 17.21
C ASN A 11 -13.78 -20.53 17.61
N LEU A 12 -13.06 -19.53 18.14
CA LEU A 12 -11.74 -19.77 18.73
C LEU A 12 -11.88 -20.27 20.18
N PRO A 13 -10.93 -21.09 20.67
CA PRO A 13 -10.94 -21.60 22.03
C PRO A 13 -10.87 -20.49 23.09
N ASP A 14 -11.52 -20.70 24.24
CA ASP A 14 -11.54 -19.73 25.35
C ASP A 14 -10.17 -19.53 26.02
N ASN A 15 -9.21 -20.45 25.79
CA ASN A 15 -7.85 -20.38 26.30
C ASN A 15 -6.84 -19.72 25.34
N ALA A 16 -7.32 -19.06 24.29
CA ALA A 16 -6.44 -18.35 23.39
C ALA A 16 -5.71 -17.20 24.11
N GLU A 17 -4.41 -17.13 23.92
CA GLU A 17 -3.58 -16.02 24.40
C GLU A 17 -3.71 -14.82 23.45
N ILE A 18 -3.98 -13.63 24.02
CA ILE A 18 -4.23 -12.40 23.27
C ILE A 18 -3.15 -11.38 23.62
N THR A 19 -2.37 -10.97 22.62
CA THR A 19 -1.31 -9.97 22.78
C THR A 19 -1.58 -8.79 21.81
N PRO A 20 -1.79 -7.56 22.30
CA PRO A 20 -1.97 -6.41 21.41
C PRO A 20 -0.65 -6.05 20.72
N PHE A 21 -0.72 -5.63 19.47
CA PHE A 21 0.39 -4.89 18.85
C PHE A 21 0.38 -3.46 19.36
N VAL A 22 1.57 -2.95 19.66
CA VAL A 22 1.78 -1.61 20.16
C VAL A 22 2.69 -0.82 19.22
N ASN A 23 2.42 0.47 19.09
CA ASN A 23 3.31 1.37 18.38
C ASN A 23 4.61 1.53 19.18
N ALA A 24 5.74 1.33 18.51
CA ALA A 24 7.06 1.41 19.15
C ALA A 24 7.44 2.86 19.55
N GLU A 25 6.83 3.88 18.92
CA GLU A 25 7.17 5.28 19.16
C GLU A 25 6.48 5.86 20.40
N ASP A 26 5.19 5.56 20.59
CA ASP A 26 4.37 6.14 21.67
C ASP A 26 3.81 5.09 22.65
N GLY A 27 3.94 3.80 22.32
CA GLY A 27 3.43 2.70 23.16
C GLY A 27 1.91 2.53 23.09
N GLU A 28 1.20 3.25 22.23
CA GLU A 28 -0.24 3.08 22.05
C GLU A 28 -0.57 1.75 21.39
N ALA A 29 -1.60 1.07 21.87
CA ALA A 29 -2.04 -0.19 21.30
C ALA A 29 -2.82 0.04 20.01
N TYR A 30 -2.40 -0.66 18.94
CA TYR A 30 -3.20 -0.76 17.73
C TYR A 30 -4.49 -1.56 17.98
N GLN A 31 -5.48 -1.39 17.12
CA GLN A 31 -6.66 -2.28 17.09
C GLN A 31 -6.35 -3.57 16.30
N VAL A 32 -5.21 -4.17 16.64
CA VAL A 32 -4.64 -5.37 16.05
C VAL A 32 -4.04 -6.22 17.18
N TRP A 33 -4.30 -7.51 17.18
CA TRP A 33 -3.87 -8.45 18.23
C TRP A 33 -3.27 -9.70 17.59
N GLN A 34 -2.18 -10.19 18.17
CA GLN A 34 -1.74 -11.55 17.95
C GLN A 34 -2.57 -12.49 18.81
N ILE A 35 -3.04 -13.57 18.21
CA ILE A 35 -3.81 -14.63 18.88
C ILE A 35 -3.03 -15.92 18.77
N ASN A 36 -2.65 -16.50 19.92
CA ASN A 36 -1.97 -17.78 19.99
C ASN A 36 -2.93 -18.85 20.53
N THR A 37 -3.18 -19.90 19.77
CA THR A 37 -4.05 -21.00 20.19
C THR A 37 -3.71 -22.28 19.42
N ASP A 38 -3.75 -23.45 20.08
CA ASP A 38 -3.50 -24.76 19.49
C ASP A 38 -2.18 -24.84 18.68
N GLY A 39 -1.14 -24.17 19.17
CA GLY A 39 0.17 -24.11 18.52
C GLY A 39 0.22 -23.31 17.22
N LYS A 40 -0.83 -22.56 16.93
CA LYS A 40 -0.93 -21.66 15.76
C LYS A 40 -0.98 -20.21 16.19
N ARG A 41 -0.50 -19.35 15.29
CA ARG A 41 -0.54 -17.89 15.46
C ARG A 41 -1.47 -17.27 14.41
N TYR A 42 -2.22 -16.27 14.84
CA TYR A 42 -3.13 -15.52 14.00
C TYR A 42 -2.99 -14.02 14.29
N VAL A 43 -3.46 -13.19 13.36
CA VAL A 43 -3.65 -11.76 13.55
C VAL A 43 -5.14 -11.47 13.53
N LEU A 44 -5.65 -10.94 14.65
CA LEU A 44 -6.99 -10.38 14.72
C LEU A 44 -6.90 -8.87 14.54
N LYS A 45 -7.70 -8.33 13.65
CA LYS A 45 -7.71 -6.90 13.33
C LYS A 45 -9.15 -6.40 13.22
N LYS A 46 -9.41 -5.19 13.76
CA LYS A 46 -10.61 -4.45 13.39
C LYS A 46 -10.41 -3.94 11.96
N ALA A 47 -11.28 -4.36 11.04
CA ALA A 47 -11.21 -3.94 9.65
C ALA A 47 -11.45 -2.43 9.51
N LYS A 48 -10.70 -1.78 8.67
CA LYS A 48 -10.85 -0.36 8.31
C LYS A 48 -11.08 -0.22 6.80
N GLY A 49 -11.59 0.93 6.39
CA GLY A 49 -11.78 1.25 4.99
C GLY A 49 -12.45 0.13 4.20
N TYR A 50 -11.82 -0.30 3.14
CA TYR A 50 -12.35 -1.32 2.21
C TYR A 50 -11.83 -2.74 2.48
N GLU A 51 -11.01 -2.95 3.49
CA GLU A 51 -10.32 -4.22 3.74
C GLU A 51 -11.28 -5.41 3.87
N SER A 52 -12.36 -5.28 4.65
CA SER A 52 -13.35 -6.38 4.80
C SER A 52 -14.06 -6.72 3.50
N GLN A 53 -14.33 -5.72 2.66
CA GLN A 53 -14.92 -5.92 1.35
C GLN A 53 -13.94 -6.64 0.42
N LEU A 54 -12.67 -6.23 0.41
CA LEU A 54 -11.63 -6.85 -0.41
C LEU A 54 -11.43 -8.33 -0.05
N TYR A 55 -11.38 -8.66 1.24
CA TYR A 55 -11.32 -10.07 1.66
C TYR A 55 -12.55 -10.87 1.22
N LYS A 56 -13.74 -10.27 1.21
CA LYS A 56 -14.97 -10.95 0.74
C LYS A 56 -15.03 -11.15 -0.77
N THR A 57 -14.31 -10.34 -1.55
CA THR A 57 -14.48 -10.30 -3.01
C THR A 57 -13.29 -10.84 -3.80
N VAL A 58 -12.05 -10.57 -3.36
CA VAL A 58 -10.86 -10.88 -4.16
C VAL A 58 -9.69 -11.47 -3.35
N LEU A 59 -9.45 -11.04 -2.10
CA LEU A 59 -8.24 -11.45 -1.39
C LEU A 59 -8.32 -12.89 -0.86
N SER A 60 -9.50 -13.39 -0.49
CA SER A 60 -9.67 -14.77 0.01
C SER A 60 -9.38 -15.85 -1.02
N ASP A 61 -9.43 -15.51 -2.32
CA ASP A 61 -9.16 -16.43 -3.41
C ASP A 61 -7.68 -16.49 -3.81
N LEU A 62 -6.83 -15.80 -3.05
CA LEU A 62 -5.39 -15.74 -3.29
C LEU A 62 -4.66 -16.80 -2.46
N GLU A 63 -3.73 -17.50 -3.11
CA GLU A 63 -2.94 -18.56 -2.50
C GLU A 63 -1.67 -18.03 -1.82
N ARG A 64 -1.24 -16.79 -2.17
CA ARG A 64 -0.02 -16.14 -1.68
C ARG A 64 -0.15 -14.62 -1.79
N ALA A 65 0.87 -13.90 -1.35
CA ALA A 65 1.00 -12.43 -1.40
C ALA A 65 0.05 -11.65 -0.48
N VAL A 66 -0.90 -12.31 0.17
CA VAL A 66 -1.73 -11.75 1.24
C VAL A 66 -1.90 -12.77 2.35
N PRO A 67 -2.01 -12.37 3.63
CA PRO A 67 -2.29 -13.30 4.71
C PRO A 67 -3.63 -14.00 4.48
N ARG A 68 -3.67 -15.33 4.66
CA ARG A 68 -4.89 -16.11 4.43
C ARG A 68 -5.97 -15.76 5.46
N LEU A 69 -7.17 -15.46 4.98
CA LEU A 69 -8.34 -15.24 5.82
C LEU A 69 -8.73 -16.55 6.52
N VAL A 70 -8.85 -16.50 7.86
CA VAL A 70 -9.30 -17.63 8.69
C VAL A 70 -10.77 -17.45 9.08
N ALA A 71 -11.14 -16.24 9.51
CA ALA A 71 -12.51 -15.93 9.90
C ALA A 71 -12.78 -14.43 9.76
N MET A 72 -14.04 -14.07 9.63
CA MET A 72 -14.53 -12.69 9.67
C MET A 72 -15.85 -12.66 10.44
N THR A 73 -16.04 -11.65 11.29
CA THR A 73 -17.29 -11.50 12.04
C THR A 73 -17.61 -10.05 12.33
N ASP A 74 -18.89 -9.76 12.46
CA ASP A 74 -19.37 -8.47 12.96
C ASP A 74 -19.65 -8.56 14.46
N CYS A 75 -19.11 -7.62 15.23
CA CYS A 75 -19.30 -7.53 16.67
C CYS A 75 -19.44 -6.07 17.10
N GLU A 76 -20.55 -5.74 17.78
CA GLU A 76 -20.82 -4.40 18.30
C GLU A 76 -20.78 -3.27 17.23
N GLY A 77 -21.22 -3.59 16.00
CA GLY A 77 -21.25 -2.65 14.87
C GLY A 77 -19.93 -2.51 14.11
N GLU A 78 -18.90 -3.28 14.49
CA GLU A 78 -17.59 -3.28 13.86
C GLU A 78 -17.28 -4.64 13.24
N THR A 79 -16.57 -4.65 12.10
CA THR A 79 -16.14 -5.88 11.44
C THR A 79 -14.72 -6.23 11.89
N PHE A 80 -14.51 -7.50 12.22
CA PHE A 80 -13.21 -8.05 12.59
C PHE A 80 -12.78 -9.11 11.60
N ILE A 81 -11.48 -9.10 11.26
CA ILE A 81 -10.82 -10.04 10.37
C ILE A 81 -9.79 -10.81 11.18
N LEU A 82 -9.78 -12.13 11.05
CA LEU A 82 -8.76 -13.03 11.57
C LEU A 82 -8.01 -13.62 10.39
N THR A 83 -6.70 -13.40 10.34
CA THR A 83 -5.82 -13.97 9.32
C THR A 83 -4.76 -14.85 9.95
N GLU A 84 -4.12 -15.72 9.15
CA GLU A 84 -2.89 -16.38 9.59
C GLU A 84 -1.82 -15.33 9.88
N PHE A 85 -1.01 -15.64 10.90
CA PHE A 85 0.19 -14.84 11.19
C PHE A 85 1.26 -15.14 10.15
N VAL A 86 1.87 -14.11 9.61
CA VAL A 86 2.98 -14.19 8.68
C VAL A 86 4.28 -13.90 9.42
N ASP A 87 5.23 -14.80 9.33
CA ASP A 87 6.59 -14.60 9.84
C ASP A 87 7.46 -13.86 8.84
N GLY A 88 8.20 -12.89 9.29
CA GLY A 88 9.11 -12.10 8.45
C GLY A 88 9.36 -10.72 9.02
N ASP A 89 10.14 -9.95 8.28
CA ASP A 89 10.44 -8.57 8.59
C ASP A 89 9.73 -7.64 7.62
N ASP A 90 9.44 -6.42 8.04
CA ASP A 90 8.97 -5.38 7.12
C ASP A 90 10.12 -4.83 6.24
N LEU A 91 9.74 -3.96 5.29
CA LEU A 91 10.68 -3.35 4.36
C LEU A 91 11.26 -2.00 4.83
N ARG A 92 11.12 -1.63 6.09
CA ARG A 92 11.77 -0.38 6.58
C ARG A 92 13.27 -0.42 6.37
N THR A 93 13.86 -1.60 6.41
CA THR A 93 15.26 -1.87 6.02
C THR A 93 15.26 -2.85 4.86
N ALA A 94 15.06 -2.34 3.65
CA ALA A 94 14.94 -3.17 2.46
C ALA A 94 16.30 -3.62 1.94
N ASP A 95 16.41 -4.92 1.66
CA ASP A 95 17.48 -5.50 0.85
C ASP A 95 16.94 -5.98 -0.50
N ARG A 96 17.85 -6.31 -1.42
CA ARG A 96 17.53 -6.72 -2.79
C ARG A 96 16.61 -7.94 -2.85
N GLU A 97 16.76 -8.89 -1.94
CA GLU A 97 15.96 -10.12 -1.91
C GLU A 97 14.53 -9.83 -1.47
N LYS A 98 14.36 -9.12 -0.36
CA LYS A 98 13.04 -8.70 0.14
C LYS A 98 12.31 -7.81 -0.87
N ILE A 99 13.04 -6.92 -1.56
CA ILE A 99 12.47 -6.08 -2.63
C ILE A 99 11.97 -6.95 -3.78
N ARG A 100 12.77 -7.91 -4.25
CA ARG A 100 12.36 -8.83 -5.33
C ARG A 100 11.10 -9.59 -4.94
N ASP A 101 11.07 -10.18 -3.74
CA ASP A 101 9.93 -10.96 -3.26
C ASP A 101 8.67 -10.09 -3.16
N THR A 102 8.82 -8.82 -2.75
CA THR A 102 7.73 -7.85 -2.74
C THR A 102 7.20 -7.56 -4.14
N ILE A 103 8.09 -7.35 -5.09
CA ILE A 103 7.68 -7.12 -6.48
C ILE A 103 7.06 -8.37 -7.09
N ASP A 104 7.55 -9.57 -6.77
CA ASP A 104 6.93 -10.83 -7.19
C ASP A 104 5.51 -11.01 -6.62
N ALA A 105 5.30 -10.62 -5.36
CA ALA A 105 3.96 -10.59 -4.76
C ALA A 105 3.05 -9.60 -5.47
N LEU A 106 3.53 -8.38 -5.74
CA LEU A 106 2.78 -7.36 -6.48
C LEU A 106 2.45 -7.82 -7.91
N ILE A 107 3.41 -8.41 -8.63
CA ILE A 107 3.21 -8.97 -9.97
C ILE A 107 2.12 -10.04 -9.95
N TYR A 108 2.18 -10.98 -9.00
CA TYR A 108 1.19 -12.05 -8.88
C TYR A 108 -0.24 -11.50 -8.71
N LEU A 109 -0.42 -10.51 -7.83
CA LEU A 109 -1.71 -9.88 -7.59
C LEU A 109 -2.20 -9.15 -8.83
N GLN A 110 -1.36 -8.33 -9.42
CA GLN A 110 -1.74 -7.48 -10.54
C GLN A 110 -1.93 -8.26 -11.85
N ASP A 111 -1.17 -9.32 -12.08
CA ASP A 111 -1.37 -10.19 -13.25
C ASP A 111 -2.72 -10.92 -13.20
N LYS A 112 -3.09 -11.41 -12.01
CA LYS A 112 -4.36 -12.13 -11.77
C LYS A 112 -5.59 -11.22 -11.98
N PHE A 113 -5.51 -9.96 -11.61
CA PHE A 113 -6.63 -9.01 -11.67
C PHE A 113 -6.47 -7.94 -12.76
N TRP A 114 -5.60 -8.18 -13.76
CA TRP A 114 -5.41 -7.24 -14.86
C TRP A 114 -6.69 -7.04 -15.66
N ASP A 115 -7.09 -5.76 -15.85
CA ASP A 115 -8.35 -5.37 -16.50
C ASP A 115 -9.58 -6.07 -15.88
N PHE A 116 -9.58 -6.19 -14.55
CA PHE A 116 -10.69 -6.80 -13.82
C PHE A 116 -12.01 -6.05 -14.09
N PRO A 117 -13.10 -6.74 -14.45
CA PRO A 117 -14.30 -6.13 -15.04
C PRO A 117 -15.18 -5.34 -14.07
N SER A 118 -14.89 -5.37 -12.78
CA SER A 118 -15.68 -4.68 -11.74
C SER A 118 -14.79 -4.07 -10.69
N ASP A 119 -15.28 -3.02 -10.01
CA ASP A 119 -14.59 -2.47 -8.85
C ASP A 119 -14.67 -3.43 -7.67
N ALA A 120 -13.54 -3.61 -6.98
CA ALA A 120 -13.44 -4.29 -5.70
C ALA A 120 -12.69 -3.37 -4.73
N GLY A 121 -13.17 -3.25 -3.50
CA GLY A 121 -12.60 -2.32 -2.52
C GLY A 121 -12.88 -0.86 -2.85
N LEU A 122 -11.84 -0.02 -2.77
CA LEU A 122 -11.93 1.40 -3.13
C LEU A 122 -12.31 1.53 -4.61
N SER A 123 -13.45 2.16 -4.90
CA SER A 123 -13.86 2.36 -6.28
C SER A 123 -12.95 3.35 -6.99
N PHE A 124 -12.77 3.13 -8.29
CA PHE A 124 -11.98 4.02 -9.13
C PHE A 124 -12.48 5.47 -9.06
N GLU A 125 -13.79 5.69 -9.11
CA GLU A 125 -14.38 7.02 -9.05
C GLU A 125 -14.11 7.73 -7.72
N THR A 126 -14.19 7.02 -6.60
CA THR A 126 -13.86 7.57 -5.27
C THR A 126 -12.38 7.94 -5.19
N SER A 127 -11.52 7.05 -5.68
CA SER A 127 -10.07 7.28 -5.73
C SER A 127 -9.71 8.48 -6.60
N LEU A 128 -10.28 8.57 -7.81
CA LEU A 128 -10.09 9.70 -8.71
C LEU A 128 -10.61 11.02 -8.10
N GLY A 129 -11.80 11.00 -7.51
CA GLY A 129 -12.39 12.17 -6.85
C GLY A 129 -11.52 12.70 -5.71
N SER A 130 -10.95 11.81 -4.90
CA SER A 130 -10.01 12.18 -3.84
C SER A 130 -8.75 12.84 -4.40
N ARG A 131 -8.18 12.33 -5.49
CA ARG A 131 -7.01 12.89 -6.16
C ARG A 131 -7.30 14.27 -6.75
N ILE A 132 -8.44 14.45 -7.40
CA ILE A 132 -8.88 15.77 -7.91
C ILE A 132 -8.96 16.78 -6.76
N SER A 133 -9.67 16.46 -5.68
CA SER A 133 -9.82 17.35 -4.52
C SER A 133 -8.49 17.69 -3.85
N ARG A 134 -7.54 16.75 -3.81
CA ARG A 134 -6.18 17.02 -3.26
C ARG A 134 -5.41 18.02 -4.12
N GLY A 135 -5.54 17.96 -5.45
CA GLY A 135 -4.88 18.87 -6.37
C GLY A 135 -5.20 20.36 -6.14
N GLU A 136 -6.37 20.68 -5.56
CA GLU A 136 -6.76 22.06 -5.21
C GLU A 136 -5.80 22.71 -4.18
N TYR A 137 -5.00 21.93 -3.47
CA TYR A 137 -4.04 22.39 -2.47
C TYR A 137 -2.60 22.51 -2.98
N LEU A 138 -2.32 22.34 -4.28
CA LEU A 138 -0.94 22.44 -4.80
C LEU A 138 -0.43 23.87 -4.79
N CYS A 139 -1.24 24.82 -5.20
CA CYS A 139 -0.94 26.27 -5.19
C CYS A 139 0.34 26.65 -5.96
N ASP A 140 0.71 25.91 -7.00
CA ASP A 140 1.88 26.12 -7.85
C ASP A 140 1.57 25.71 -9.29
N SER A 141 1.56 26.67 -10.20
CA SER A 141 1.10 26.47 -11.59
C SER A 141 1.95 25.48 -12.39
N LYS A 142 3.26 25.39 -12.12
CA LYS A 142 4.15 24.43 -12.80
C LYS A 142 3.86 23.00 -12.32
N ILE A 143 3.67 22.82 -11.02
CA ILE A 143 3.32 21.51 -10.45
C ILE A 143 1.91 21.10 -10.89
N GLU A 144 0.95 22.05 -10.90
CA GLU A 144 -0.43 21.81 -11.33
C GLU A 144 -0.50 21.30 -12.77
N GLU A 145 0.33 21.81 -13.69
CA GLU A 145 0.38 21.35 -15.09
C GLU A 145 0.68 19.86 -15.17
N PHE A 146 1.74 19.38 -14.50
CA PHE A 146 2.09 17.95 -14.46
C PHE A 146 1.09 17.11 -13.67
N TYR A 147 0.49 17.70 -12.65
CA TYR A 147 -0.56 17.03 -11.88
C TYR A 147 -1.83 16.81 -12.72
N LEU A 148 -2.21 17.76 -13.56
CA LEU A 148 -3.32 17.58 -14.50
C LEU A 148 -3.01 16.50 -15.55
N GLU A 149 -1.76 16.41 -16.00
CA GLU A 149 -1.31 15.32 -16.86
C GLU A 149 -1.43 13.97 -16.14
N TYR A 150 -0.97 13.88 -14.87
CA TYR A 150 -1.18 12.71 -14.03
C TYR A 150 -2.66 12.31 -13.94
N LEU A 151 -3.56 13.25 -13.65
CA LEU A 151 -5.01 12.96 -13.57
C LEU A 151 -5.58 12.49 -14.90
N SER A 152 -5.09 13.05 -16.03
CA SER A 152 -5.48 12.59 -17.37
C SER A 152 -5.04 11.15 -17.62
N LEU A 153 -3.79 10.83 -17.30
CA LEU A 153 -3.22 9.51 -17.46
C LEU A 153 -3.88 8.49 -16.53
N TYR A 154 -4.15 8.88 -15.26
CA TYR A 154 -4.85 8.05 -14.28
C TYR A 154 -6.18 7.49 -14.80
N LYS A 155 -6.91 8.28 -15.60
CA LYS A 155 -8.20 7.87 -16.21
C LYS A 155 -8.05 6.87 -17.36
N GLN A 156 -6.87 6.79 -17.98
CA GLN A 156 -6.66 6.05 -19.22
C GLN A 156 -5.92 4.72 -19.04
N LEU A 157 -5.14 4.61 -17.96
CA LEU A 157 -4.32 3.42 -17.73
C LEU A 157 -5.14 2.17 -17.42
N PRO A 158 -4.66 0.98 -17.82
CA PRO A 158 -5.20 -0.30 -17.38
C PRO A 158 -5.28 -0.37 -15.85
N ARG A 159 -6.38 -0.97 -15.35
CA ARG A 159 -6.64 -1.11 -13.92
C ARG A 159 -6.43 -2.54 -13.47
N THR A 160 -5.94 -2.67 -12.25
CA THR A 160 -5.70 -3.97 -11.62
C THR A 160 -5.84 -3.84 -10.11
N LEU A 161 -5.73 -4.95 -9.38
CA LEU A 161 -5.72 -4.90 -7.91
C LEU A 161 -4.49 -4.15 -7.41
N CYS A 162 -4.71 -3.01 -6.79
CA CYS A 162 -3.70 -2.15 -6.21
C CYS A 162 -3.90 -1.96 -4.71
N HIS A 163 -2.78 -1.83 -4.01
CA HIS A 163 -2.71 -1.42 -2.62
C HIS A 163 -2.36 0.07 -2.60
N ASP A 164 -3.33 0.95 -2.43
CA ASP A 164 -3.14 2.42 -2.55
C ASP A 164 -2.37 3.04 -1.36
N ASP A 165 -1.93 2.21 -0.41
CA ASP A 165 -1.05 2.59 0.70
C ASP A 165 0.09 1.57 0.88
N LEU A 166 0.75 1.15 -0.21
CA LEU A 166 1.87 0.23 -0.17
C LEU A 166 3.14 0.91 0.35
N LEU A 167 3.17 1.18 1.64
CA LEU A 167 4.37 1.66 2.33
C LEU A 167 5.22 0.47 2.79
N PRO A 168 6.55 0.64 3.01
CA PRO A 168 7.44 -0.45 3.40
C PRO A 168 6.99 -1.25 4.63
N PHE A 169 6.33 -0.65 5.61
CA PHE A 169 5.80 -1.37 6.78
C PHE A 169 4.52 -2.18 6.49
N ASN A 170 3.88 -1.96 5.34
CA ASN A 170 2.71 -2.74 4.89
C ASN A 170 3.11 -3.99 4.06
N VAL A 171 4.39 -4.36 4.12
CA VAL A 171 4.94 -5.57 3.52
C VAL A 171 5.64 -6.38 4.60
N ILE A 172 5.37 -7.69 4.65
CA ILE A 172 6.11 -8.65 5.48
C ILE A 172 6.82 -9.62 4.54
N ALA A 173 8.15 -9.58 4.51
CA ALA A 173 8.98 -10.48 3.71
C ALA A 173 9.62 -11.55 4.61
N GLY A 174 9.43 -12.81 4.24
CA GLY A 174 9.91 -13.98 4.99
C GLY A 174 10.29 -15.13 4.07
N GLU A 175 10.54 -16.32 4.63
CA GLU A 175 11.01 -17.50 3.90
C GLU A 175 10.08 -17.93 2.73
N ASN A 176 8.79 -17.61 2.81
CA ASN A 176 7.81 -17.98 1.79
C ASN A 176 7.47 -16.83 0.80
N GLY A 177 8.34 -15.83 0.70
CA GLY A 177 8.12 -14.63 -0.11
C GLY A 177 7.50 -13.49 0.69
N ALA A 178 6.95 -12.50 0.00
CA ALA A 178 6.38 -11.32 0.61
C ALA A 178 4.85 -11.35 0.65
N TYR A 179 4.30 -10.74 1.69
CA TYR A 179 2.87 -10.59 1.94
C TYR A 179 2.53 -9.11 2.12
N LEU A 180 1.53 -8.63 1.39
CA LEU A 180 1.01 -7.28 1.51
C LEU A 180 -0.12 -7.28 2.54
N ILE A 181 -0.02 -6.40 3.54
CA ILE A 181 -0.94 -6.29 4.66
C ILE A 181 -1.58 -4.89 4.69
N ASP A 182 -2.63 -4.72 5.47
CA ASP A 182 -3.32 -3.42 5.67
C ASP A 182 -4.00 -2.85 4.41
N TRP A 183 -4.94 -3.61 3.86
CA TRP A 183 -5.66 -3.34 2.61
C TRP A 183 -6.79 -2.29 2.73
N GLU A 184 -6.75 -1.40 3.70
CA GLU A 184 -7.85 -0.46 3.94
C GLU A 184 -8.15 0.49 2.77
N TYR A 185 -7.15 0.78 1.92
CA TYR A 185 -7.27 1.62 0.72
C TYR A 185 -7.13 0.83 -0.59
N GLY A 186 -7.08 -0.49 -0.52
CA GLY A 186 -6.95 -1.32 -1.72
C GLY A 186 -8.16 -1.25 -2.65
N GLY A 187 -7.93 -1.41 -3.95
CA GLY A 187 -8.99 -1.37 -4.97
C GLY A 187 -8.49 -1.74 -6.36
N ILE A 188 -9.41 -1.72 -7.33
CA ILE A 188 -9.09 -1.90 -8.75
C ILE A 188 -8.74 -0.54 -9.35
N LEU A 189 -7.46 -0.22 -9.34
CA LEU A 189 -6.90 1.09 -9.65
C LEU A 189 -5.83 0.98 -10.76
N PRO A 190 -5.37 2.11 -11.35
CA PRO A 190 -4.30 2.10 -12.33
C PRO A 190 -3.04 1.41 -11.83
N TYR A 191 -2.44 0.56 -12.67
CA TYR A 191 -1.37 -0.35 -12.28
C TYR A 191 -0.14 0.30 -11.58
N PRO A 192 0.26 1.56 -11.86
CA PRO A 192 1.44 2.12 -11.20
C PRO A 192 1.21 2.51 -9.73
N THR A 193 -0.06 2.56 -9.27
CA THR A 193 -0.43 3.05 -7.93
C THR A 193 0.42 2.43 -6.82
N SER A 194 0.48 1.11 -6.75
CA SER A 194 1.19 0.42 -5.65
C SER A 194 2.70 0.57 -5.73
N ILE A 195 3.30 0.40 -6.92
CA ILE A 195 4.76 0.47 -7.06
C ILE A 195 5.28 1.89 -6.86
N ALA A 196 4.55 2.90 -7.32
CA ALA A 196 4.92 4.30 -7.08
C ALA A 196 4.87 4.64 -5.58
N ARG A 197 3.83 4.20 -4.86
CA ARG A 197 3.71 4.40 -3.41
C ARG A 197 4.86 3.75 -2.65
N LEU A 198 5.24 2.52 -3.00
CA LEU A 198 6.36 1.81 -2.38
C LEU A 198 7.68 2.56 -2.52
N ILE A 199 7.96 3.06 -3.72
CA ILE A 199 9.27 3.67 -4.06
C ILE A 199 9.37 5.13 -3.59
N ALA A 200 8.29 5.90 -3.68
CA ALA A 200 8.31 7.35 -3.49
C ALA A 200 8.78 7.80 -2.11
N HIS A 201 8.46 7.03 -1.08
CA HIS A 201 8.73 7.40 0.31
C HIS A 201 10.03 6.80 0.86
N CYS A 202 10.76 5.99 0.06
CA CYS A 202 12.05 5.46 0.44
C CYS A 202 13.18 6.46 0.16
N GLU A 203 14.13 6.55 1.07
CA GLU A 203 15.32 7.40 0.99
C GLU A 203 16.59 6.57 1.02
N GLU A 204 17.69 7.06 0.46
CA GLU A 204 19.00 6.39 0.46
C GLU A 204 19.79 6.61 1.76
N ASP A 205 19.25 7.39 2.68
CA ASP A 205 19.83 7.56 4.02
C ASP A 205 19.47 6.36 4.91
N GLU A 206 20.48 5.65 5.42
CA GLU A 206 20.30 4.49 6.32
C GLU A 206 19.59 4.83 7.64
N ASN A 207 19.50 6.10 8.01
CA ASN A 207 18.76 6.58 9.16
C ASN A 207 17.32 6.99 8.81
N ALA A 208 16.95 6.96 7.54
CA ALA A 208 15.58 7.27 7.13
C ALA A 208 14.60 6.24 7.70
N PHE A 209 13.37 6.68 7.89
CA PHE A 209 12.30 5.79 8.37
C PHE A 209 12.03 4.65 7.38
N PHE A 210 12.17 4.91 6.08
CA PHE A 210 12.14 3.92 5.00
C PHE A 210 13.42 4.00 4.19
N TYR A 211 14.33 3.07 4.43
CA TYR A 211 15.58 2.99 3.70
C TYR A 211 15.45 2.09 2.47
N MET A 212 15.91 2.59 1.32
CA MET A 212 16.10 1.81 0.10
C MET A 212 17.14 2.50 -0.78
N ARG A 213 18.20 1.77 -1.21
CA ARG A 213 19.21 2.30 -2.11
C ARG A 213 18.59 2.67 -3.46
N ASP A 214 19.09 3.73 -4.09
CA ASP A 214 18.57 4.15 -5.40
C ASP A 214 18.74 3.07 -6.48
N GLU A 215 19.82 2.29 -6.42
CA GLU A 215 20.01 1.13 -7.32
C GLU A 215 18.95 0.03 -7.11
N ASP A 216 18.42 -0.11 -5.91
CA ASP A 216 17.36 -1.08 -5.59
C ASP A 216 15.99 -0.57 -6.00
N LYS A 217 15.74 0.74 -5.95
CA LYS A 217 14.55 1.37 -6.53
C LYS A 217 14.51 1.16 -8.05
N ILE A 218 15.64 1.40 -8.74
CA ILE A 218 15.78 1.17 -10.18
C ILE A 218 15.55 -0.31 -10.50
N PHE A 219 16.17 -1.21 -9.73
CA PHE A 219 15.95 -2.65 -9.88
C PHE A 219 14.46 -3.02 -9.74
N ALA A 220 13.77 -2.51 -8.72
CA ALA A 220 12.36 -2.81 -8.49
C ALA A 220 11.50 -2.39 -9.69
N LEU A 221 11.72 -1.18 -10.21
CA LEU A 221 11.00 -0.65 -11.37
C LEU A 221 11.30 -1.46 -12.64
N ASP A 222 12.55 -1.80 -12.90
CA ASP A 222 12.96 -2.59 -14.07
C ASP A 222 12.44 -4.02 -13.99
N TYR A 223 12.54 -4.65 -12.83
CA TYR A 223 12.06 -6.00 -12.60
C TYR A 223 10.54 -6.09 -12.78
N TYR A 224 9.80 -5.14 -12.25
CA TYR A 224 8.36 -5.04 -12.42
C TYR A 224 7.97 -4.83 -13.90
N TYR A 225 8.67 -3.92 -14.62
CA TYR A 225 8.46 -3.72 -16.04
C TYR A 225 8.63 -5.00 -16.86
N VAL A 226 9.78 -5.67 -16.68
CA VAL A 226 10.13 -6.86 -17.48
C VAL A 226 9.17 -8.03 -17.20
N ASN A 227 8.79 -8.22 -15.94
CA ASN A 227 8.06 -9.42 -15.53
C ASN A 227 6.53 -9.27 -15.61
N LEU A 228 6.00 -8.05 -15.65
CA LEU A 228 4.56 -7.81 -15.83
C LEU A 228 4.27 -6.88 -17.02
N ILE A 229 4.69 -5.64 -16.96
CA ILE A 229 4.17 -4.56 -17.80
C ILE A 229 4.49 -4.78 -19.29
N LYS A 230 5.71 -5.19 -19.59
CA LYS A 230 6.13 -5.57 -20.95
C LYS A 230 5.29 -6.72 -21.52
N LYS A 231 4.90 -7.69 -20.67
CA LYS A 231 4.06 -8.83 -21.09
C LYS A 231 2.60 -8.40 -21.37
N LYS A 232 2.16 -7.28 -20.80
CA LYS A 232 0.85 -6.66 -21.09
C LYS A 232 0.87 -5.77 -22.34
N GLY A 233 2.01 -5.69 -23.04
CA GLY A 233 2.14 -4.95 -24.30
C GLY A 233 2.40 -3.45 -24.14
N ILE A 234 2.68 -2.97 -22.96
CA ILE A 234 3.00 -1.56 -22.66
C ILE A 234 4.49 -1.34 -22.94
N SER A 235 4.81 -0.34 -23.77
CA SER A 235 6.19 0.01 -24.09
C SER A 235 6.95 0.57 -22.86
N ARG A 236 8.28 0.52 -22.91
CA ARG A 236 9.11 1.10 -21.85
C ARG A 236 8.85 2.60 -21.68
N GLN A 237 8.69 3.34 -22.77
CA GLN A 237 8.46 4.77 -22.72
C GLN A 237 7.11 5.11 -22.06
N GLU A 238 6.04 4.39 -22.38
CA GLU A 238 4.73 4.55 -21.75
C GLU A 238 4.77 4.23 -20.25
N TYR A 239 5.48 3.15 -19.90
CA TYR A 239 5.67 2.75 -18.50
C TYR A 239 6.44 3.80 -17.71
N ASP A 240 7.59 4.26 -18.22
CA ASP A 240 8.43 5.24 -17.53
C ASP A 240 7.68 6.55 -17.31
N ARG A 241 6.92 7.01 -18.33
CA ARG A 241 6.05 8.19 -18.18
C ARG A 241 4.99 7.98 -17.12
N ALA A 242 4.32 6.83 -17.11
CA ALA A 242 3.30 6.52 -16.14
C ALA A 242 3.86 6.51 -14.70
N VAL A 243 4.97 5.79 -14.48
CA VAL A 243 5.62 5.73 -13.17
C VAL A 243 6.07 7.11 -12.71
N ASN A 244 6.70 7.92 -13.58
CA ASN A 244 7.16 9.24 -13.22
C ASN A 244 6.00 10.17 -12.79
N LEU A 245 4.86 10.15 -13.47
CA LEU A 245 3.70 10.93 -13.08
C LEU A 245 3.06 10.43 -11.77
N PHE A 246 3.08 9.13 -11.52
CA PHE A 246 2.61 8.58 -10.25
C PHE A 246 3.56 8.89 -9.08
N LEU A 247 4.87 8.88 -9.31
CA LEU A 247 5.85 9.35 -8.33
C LEU A 247 5.67 10.84 -8.03
N LEU A 248 5.40 11.67 -9.05
CA LEU A 248 5.06 13.08 -8.85
C LEU A 248 3.86 13.23 -7.91
N TYR A 249 2.78 12.46 -8.14
CA TYR A 249 1.61 12.47 -7.26
C TYR A 249 1.97 12.19 -5.80
N GLU A 250 2.77 11.13 -5.56
CA GLU A 250 3.21 10.77 -4.21
C GLU A 250 4.06 11.86 -3.54
N TYR A 251 4.98 12.49 -4.29
CA TYR A 251 5.77 13.60 -3.77
C TYR A 251 4.94 14.84 -3.47
N CYS A 252 3.88 15.09 -4.24
CA CYS A 252 2.95 16.20 -4.01
C CYS A 252 2.13 16.05 -2.73
N GLU A 253 2.00 14.84 -2.15
CA GLU A 253 1.19 14.61 -0.95
C GLU A 253 1.60 15.55 0.20
N TRP A 254 2.89 15.70 0.46
CA TRP A 254 3.39 16.58 1.53
C TRP A 254 3.18 18.06 1.24
N ILE A 255 3.19 18.46 -0.04
CA ILE A 255 2.89 19.83 -0.47
C ILE A 255 1.41 20.13 -0.21
N MET A 256 0.53 19.23 -0.65
CA MET A 256 -0.91 19.33 -0.45
C MET A 256 -1.29 19.36 1.04
N LEU A 257 -0.69 18.49 1.86
CA LEU A 257 -0.91 18.46 3.30
C LEU A 257 -0.42 19.74 3.97
N GLY A 258 0.77 20.23 3.62
CA GLY A 258 1.33 21.47 4.16
C GLY A 258 0.49 22.70 3.83
N ASN A 259 -0.07 22.78 2.62
CA ASN A 259 -0.95 23.88 2.21
C ASN A 259 -2.35 23.77 2.86
N LYS A 260 -2.87 22.55 3.00
CA LYS A 260 -4.18 22.32 3.63
C LYS A 260 -4.16 22.52 5.14
N TYR A 261 -3.06 22.11 5.79
CA TYR A 261 -2.88 22.15 7.23
C TYR A 261 -1.54 22.83 7.57
N PRO A 262 -1.43 24.18 7.41
CA PRO A 262 -0.19 24.89 7.69
C PRO A 262 0.27 24.65 9.12
N THR A 263 1.50 24.15 9.28
CA THR A 263 2.14 23.93 10.57
C THR A 263 3.31 24.89 10.75
N ALA A 264 3.79 25.03 11.99
CA ALA A 264 4.99 25.82 12.27
C ALA A 264 6.26 25.20 11.66
N ASP A 265 6.29 23.86 11.52
CA ASP A 265 7.38 23.15 10.85
C ASP A 265 7.07 22.94 9.37
N MET A 266 7.75 23.74 8.54
CA MET A 266 7.66 23.67 7.09
C MET A 266 8.84 22.94 6.44
N THR A 267 9.69 22.25 7.22
CA THR A 267 10.91 21.62 6.73
C THR A 267 10.59 20.54 5.71
N ARG A 268 9.64 19.67 6.05
CA ARG A 268 9.20 18.58 5.16
C ARG A 268 8.54 19.11 3.89
N TYR A 269 7.70 20.13 3.99
CA TYR A 269 7.11 20.81 2.84
C TYR A 269 8.17 21.32 1.85
N LYS A 270 9.21 22.03 2.34
CA LYS A 270 10.28 22.57 1.51
C LYS A 270 11.09 21.45 0.83
N ALA A 271 11.44 20.42 1.57
CA ALA A 271 12.19 19.27 1.03
C ALA A 271 11.41 18.59 -0.11
N TYR A 272 10.10 18.39 0.06
CA TYR A 272 9.29 17.79 -1.00
C TYR A 272 9.04 18.74 -2.17
N LEU A 273 8.94 20.05 -1.95
CA LEU A 273 8.87 21.02 -3.03
C LEU A 273 10.12 20.97 -3.92
N GLU A 274 11.31 20.95 -3.33
CA GLU A 274 12.58 20.77 -4.06
C GLU A 274 12.63 19.42 -4.79
N LYS A 275 12.17 18.34 -4.14
CA LYS A 275 12.10 17.00 -4.72
C LYS A 275 11.17 16.97 -5.96
N VAL A 276 10.01 17.60 -5.89
CA VAL A 276 9.06 17.70 -7.00
C VAL A 276 9.66 18.48 -8.17
N TYR A 277 10.27 19.63 -7.94
CA TYR A 277 10.91 20.40 -9.01
C TYR A 277 12.04 19.63 -9.69
N LYS A 278 12.93 19.00 -8.90
CA LYS A 278 14.00 18.14 -9.45
C LYS A 278 13.42 16.95 -10.25
N HIS A 279 12.31 16.37 -9.79
CA HIS A 279 11.66 15.29 -10.51
C HIS A 279 11.10 15.75 -11.85
N ILE A 280 10.37 16.89 -11.89
CA ILE A 280 9.85 17.49 -13.11
C ILE A 280 10.95 17.83 -14.12
N GLU A 281 12.12 18.29 -13.66
CA GLU A 281 13.26 18.62 -14.54
C GLU A 281 13.87 17.39 -15.21
N ASN A 282 13.67 16.21 -14.64
CA ASN A 282 14.19 14.94 -15.13
C ASN A 282 13.17 14.10 -15.93
N MET A 283 11.91 14.54 -16.01
CA MET A 283 10.86 13.89 -16.80
C MET A 283 10.94 14.22 -18.28
#